data_a9310281037601e5a27c6078cda19d30
#
_entry.id   a9310281037601e5a27c6078cda19d30
#
_cell.length_a   1.000
_cell.length_b   1.000
_cell.length_c   1.000
_cell.angle_alpha   90.00
_cell.angle_beta   90.00
_cell.angle_gamma   90.00
#
_symmetry.space_group_name_H-M   'P 1'
#
loop_
_entity.id
_entity.type
_entity.pdbx_description
1 polymer ?
#
loop_
_entity_poly.entity_id
_entity_poly.type
_entity_poly.pdbx_seq_one_letter_code
_entity_poly.pdbx_strand_id
1 'polypeptide(L)'
;MPPSEPSRKGGAEPERVDIPAAITDVTGRLREAERLLGLDRLQARRSELEEEASVPGLWDDADHAREVTTALGRVTEDVEMLAGLAERLSDIETLQELDEEEGDESLRQEIEEALAELDRRLSTLELRSLFAGDYDDGDAVAEIHAGAGGTDAQDWAEMMLRMYTRWAERRGFDIEVEEATPGQEAGLLSATFLVKGRYAFGMLAAERGVHRLVRISPFDAQHRRQTSFASLDVVPFLEDVSGEVEIDEKDLRVDTYRSSGAGGQHVNKTDSAVRLTHLPTGIVVTCQNQRSQTQNKAKAMQVLGAKLAERQRAEHQATLDELSGDRTDNAWGNQIRSYVLAPYQLVKDLRSNEETGNVEAVLDGDLDEFREAELRRQADLRRSTD
;
A
#
# COMPACT_ATOMS: atom_id res chain seq x y z
N MET A 1 -39.95 -30.72 -49.61
CA MET A 1 -38.62 -30.66 -49.08
C MET A 1 -38.70 -29.99 -47.72
N PRO A 2 -38.41 -30.68 -46.62
CA PRO A 2 -38.32 -30.05 -45.29
C PRO A 2 -36.97 -29.33 -45.14
N PRO A 3 -36.89 -28.26 -44.33
CA PRO A 3 -35.64 -27.52 -44.12
C PRO A 3 -34.65 -28.32 -43.24
N SER A 4 -33.39 -28.30 -43.64
CA SER A 4 -32.28 -28.92 -42.96
C SER A 4 -32.02 -28.27 -41.58
N GLU A 5 -31.95 -29.10 -40.54
CA GLU A 5 -31.52 -28.71 -39.18
C GLU A 5 -30.10 -28.15 -39.20
N PRO A 6 -29.79 -27.10 -38.38
CA PRO A 6 -28.44 -26.63 -38.22
C PRO A 6 -27.66 -27.61 -37.32
N SER A 7 -26.55 -28.07 -37.86
CA SER A 7 -25.54 -28.89 -37.18
C SER A 7 -25.15 -28.27 -35.84
N ARG A 8 -25.36 -28.96 -34.73
CA ARG A 8 -24.80 -28.65 -33.40
C ARG A 8 -23.30 -28.68 -33.53
N LYS A 9 -22.67 -27.51 -33.43
CA LYS A 9 -21.22 -27.39 -33.19
C LYS A 9 -20.92 -28.11 -31.87
N GLY A 10 -20.02 -29.08 -31.94
CA GLY A 10 -19.54 -29.82 -30.79
C GLY A 10 -19.02 -28.84 -29.73
N GLY A 11 -19.46 -29.06 -28.50
CA GLY A 11 -18.80 -28.44 -27.33
C GLY A 11 -17.34 -28.91 -27.34
N ALA A 12 -16.40 -27.99 -27.25
CA ALA A 12 -15.04 -28.32 -26.93
C ALA A 12 -15.07 -28.99 -25.56
N GLU A 13 -14.58 -30.24 -25.47
CA GLU A 13 -14.28 -30.84 -24.17
C GLU A 13 -13.31 -29.90 -23.46
N PRO A 14 -13.45 -29.66 -22.15
CA PRO A 14 -12.47 -28.87 -21.41
C PRO A 14 -11.09 -29.52 -21.62
N GLU A 15 -10.13 -28.70 -22.00
CA GLU A 15 -8.74 -29.13 -22.22
C GLU A 15 -8.24 -29.74 -20.91
N ARG A 16 -7.93 -31.04 -20.90
CA ARG A 16 -7.49 -31.75 -19.70
C ARG A 16 -6.13 -31.18 -19.26
N VAL A 17 -6.05 -30.78 -18.00
CA VAL A 17 -4.79 -30.29 -17.41
C VAL A 17 -3.73 -31.39 -17.46
N ASP A 18 -2.53 -31.06 -17.93
CA ASP A 18 -1.36 -31.93 -17.84
C ASP A 18 -0.77 -31.81 -16.41
N ILE A 19 -1.25 -32.66 -15.51
CA ILE A 19 -0.91 -32.62 -14.09
C ILE A 19 0.61 -32.69 -13.86
N PRO A 20 1.40 -33.62 -14.46
CA PRO A 20 2.85 -33.65 -14.28
C PRO A 20 3.55 -32.36 -14.73
N ALA A 21 3.11 -31.78 -15.84
CA ALA A 21 3.66 -30.51 -16.32
C ALA A 21 3.31 -29.35 -15.37
N ALA A 22 2.08 -29.29 -14.87
CA ALA A 22 1.63 -28.28 -13.92
C ALA A 22 2.40 -28.37 -12.57
N ILE A 23 2.60 -29.56 -12.03
CA ILE A 23 3.41 -29.78 -10.82
C ILE A 23 4.86 -29.32 -11.04
N THR A 24 5.44 -29.63 -12.20
CA THR A 24 6.80 -29.19 -12.53
C THR A 24 6.92 -27.66 -12.58
N ASP A 25 5.95 -26.99 -13.18
CA ASP A 25 5.88 -25.54 -13.26
C ASP A 25 5.78 -24.90 -11.88
N VAL A 26 4.80 -25.33 -11.09
CA VAL A 26 4.57 -24.83 -9.72
C VAL A 26 5.79 -25.06 -8.83
N THR A 27 6.44 -26.23 -8.94
CA THR A 27 7.68 -26.54 -8.20
C THR A 27 8.80 -25.55 -8.55
N GLY A 28 8.97 -25.26 -9.84
CA GLY A 28 9.96 -24.29 -10.32
C GLY A 28 9.70 -22.89 -9.78
N ARG A 29 8.46 -22.44 -9.85
CA ARG A 29 8.02 -21.12 -9.37
C ARG A 29 8.15 -21.00 -7.84
N LEU A 30 7.79 -22.03 -7.08
CA LEU A 30 7.93 -22.02 -5.62
C LEU A 30 9.40 -21.88 -5.21
N ARG A 31 10.32 -22.64 -5.82
CA ARG A 31 11.76 -22.51 -5.56
C ARG A 31 12.29 -21.13 -5.89
N GLU A 32 11.83 -20.53 -6.97
CA GLU A 32 12.22 -19.17 -7.33
C GLU A 32 11.68 -18.14 -6.32
N ALA A 33 10.43 -18.30 -5.85
CA ALA A 33 9.86 -17.46 -4.81
C ALA A 33 10.64 -17.57 -3.48
N GLU A 34 10.99 -18.79 -3.05
CA GLU A 34 11.84 -19.02 -1.86
C GLU A 34 13.19 -18.33 -1.98
N ARG A 35 13.81 -18.39 -3.17
CA ARG A 35 15.09 -17.74 -3.45
C ARG A 35 14.97 -16.22 -3.43
N LEU A 36 13.94 -15.65 -4.05
CA LEU A 36 13.72 -14.20 -4.14
C LEU A 36 13.40 -13.59 -2.78
N LEU A 37 12.55 -14.25 -1.99
CA LEU A 37 12.21 -13.83 -0.64
C LEU A 37 13.32 -14.11 0.36
N GLY A 38 14.27 -14.99 0.01
CA GLY A 38 15.40 -15.33 0.86
C GLY A 38 14.98 -16.12 2.10
N LEU A 39 14.35 -17.28 1.94
CA LEU A 39 13.82 -18.12 3.03
C LEU A 39 14.82 -18.32 4.17
N ASP A 40 16.10 -18.60 3.85
CA ASP A 40 17.15 -18.78 4.87
C ASP A 40 17.33 -17.52 5.73
N ARG A 41 17.27 -16.32 5.10
CA ARG A 41 17.36 -15.04 5.82
C ARG A 41 16.13 -14.76 6.67
N LEU A 42 14.94 -15.09 6.16
CA LEU A 42 13.70 -14.96 6.93
C LEU A 42 13.73 -15.85 8.17
N GLN A 43 14.18 -17.11 8.04
CA GLN A 43 14.31 -18.04 9.17
C GLN A 43 15.34 -17.55 10.20
N ALA A 44 16.50 -17.07 9.76
CA ALA A 44 17.50 -16.47 10.63
C ALA A 44 16.95 -15.23 11.36
N ARG A 45 16.27 -14.34 10.62
CA ARG A 45 15.67 -13.14 11.20
C ARG A 45 14.56 -13.45 12.20
N ARG A 46 13.74 -14.47 11.92
CA ARG A 46 12.74 -14.94 12.88
C ARG A 46 13.39 -15.38 14.19
N SER A 47 14.46 -16.17 14.13
CA SER A 47 15.17 -16.63 15.33
C SER A 47 15.77 -15.47 16.12
N GLU A 48 16.35 -14.47 15.46
CA GLU A 48 16.85 -13.25 16.11
C GLU A 48 15.75 -12.49 16.84
N LEU A 49 14.60 -12.30 16.17
CA LEU A 49 13.45 -11.60 16.75
C LEU A 49 12.79 -12.39 17.88
N GLU A 50 12.77 -13.72 17.82
CA GLU A 50 12.32 -14.60 18.91
C GLU A 50 13.22 -14.46 20.14
N GLU A 51 14.54 -14.40 19.94
CA GLU A 51 15.50 -14.15 21.01
C GLU A 51 15.28 -12.76 21.62
N GLU A 52 15.15 -11.71 20.80
CA GLU A 52 14.90 -10.34 21.24
C GLU A 52 13.56 -10.22 22.00
N ALA A 53 12.50 -10.87 21.51
CA ALA A 53 11.19 -10.90 22.17
C ALA A 53 11.21 -11.62 23.53
N SER A 54 12.17 -12.51 23.75
CA SER A 54 12.33 -13.25 25.01
C SER A 54 13.14 -12.52 26.07
N VAL A 55 13.78 -11.37 25.74
CA VAL A 55 14.62 -10.61 26.69
C VAL A 55 13.76 -10.02 27.80
N PRO A 56 14.12 -10.27 29.09
CA PRO A 56 13.44 -9.61 30.20
C PRO A 56 13.65 -8.08 30.11
N GLY A 57 12.58 -7.32 30.09
CA GLY A 57 12.64 -5.85 30.00
C GLY A 57 12.26 -5.29 28.64
N LEU A 58 11.99 -6.11 27.62
CA LEU A 58 11.44 -5.62 26.33
C LEU A 58 10.16 -4.80 26.54
N TRP A 59 9.29 -5.26 27.46
CA TRP A 59 8.01 -4.64 27.78
C TRP A 59 8.10 -3.34 28.58
N ASP A 60 9.30 -2.97 29.04
CA ASP A 60 9.54 -1.69 29.72
C ASP A 60 9.54 -0.51 28.73
N ASP A 61 9.76 -0.81 27.43
CA ASP A 61 9.63 0.12 26.30
C ASP A 61 8.51 -0.38 25.37
N ALA A 62 7.35 0.26 25.45
CA ALA A 62 6.15 -0.18 24.71
C ALA A 62 6.28 -0.02 23.20
N ASP A 63 7.00 0.99 22.73
CA ASP A 63 7.17 1.25 21.29
C ASP A 63 8.16 0.24 20.69
N HIS A 64 9.30 0.01 21.35
CA HIS A 64 10.23 -1.03 20.95
C HIS A 64 9.62 -2.43 21.00
N ALA A 65 8.83 -2.76 22.04
CA ALA A 65 8.11 -4.03 22.13
C ALA A 65 7.12 -4.21 20.97
N ARG A 66 6.43 -3.14 20.56
CA ARG A 66 5.52 -3.16 19.42
C ARG A 66 6.27 -3.41 18.11
N GLU A 67 7.38 -2.71 17.89
CA GLU A 67 8.21 -2.90 16.70
C GLU A 67 8.71 -4.34 16.58
N VAL A 68 9.30 -4.89 17.64
CA VAL A 68 9.82 -6.27 17.67
C VAL A 68 8.71 -7.29 17.44
N THR A 69 7.57 -7.16 18.13
CA THR A 69 6.46 -8.10 17.98
C THR A 69 5.79 -8.03 16.60
N THR A 70 5.69 -6.82 16.03
CA THR A 70 5.15 -6.63 14.67
C THR A 70 6.10 -7.23 13.64
N ALA A 71 7.41 -6.98 13.76
CA ALA A 71 8.43 -7.54 12.87
C ALA A 71 8.46 -9.09 12.96
N LEU A 72 8.39 -9.64 14.18
CA LEU A 72 8.33 -11.09 14.40
C LEU A 72 7.08 -11.71 13.75
N GLY A 73 5.91 -11.07 13.94
CA GLY A 73 4.66 -11.52 13.34
C GLY A 73 4.75 -11.58 11.82
N ARG A 74 5.26 -10.54 11.17
CA ARG A 74 5.44 -10.45 9.72
C ARG A 74 6.38 -11.54 9.17
N VAL A 75 7.55 -11.70 9.80
CA VAL A 75 8.53 -12.71 9.36
C VAL A 75 8.01 -14.13 9.59
N THR A 76 7.30 -14.38 10.69
CA THR A 76 6.67 -15.68 10.97
C THR A 76 5.62 -16.00 9.92
N GLU A 77 4.75 -15.05 9.57
CA GLU A 77 3.74 -15.20 8.52
C GLU A 77 4.38 -15.58 7.16
N ASP A 78 5.49 -14.93 6.79
CA ASP A 78 6.18 -15.22 5.53
C ASP A 78 6.78 -16.63 5.51
N VAL A 79 7.43 -17.04 6.60
CA VAL A 79 8.01 -18.38 6.74
C VAL A 79 6.92 -19.47 6.72
N GLU A 80 5.82 -19.26 7.47
CA GLU A 80 4.71 -20.19 7.53
C GLU A 80 3.98 -20.30 6.18
N MET A 81 3.82 -19.20 5.47
CA MET A 81 3.21 -19.19 4.14
C MET A 81 4.04 -20.02 3.15
N LEU A 82 5.37 -19.80 3.09
CA LEU A 82 6.26 -20.59 2.23
C LEU A 82 6.24 -22.07 2.59
N ALA A 83 6.31 -22.39 3.89
CA ALA A 83 6.24 -23.76 4.38
C ALA A 83 4.90 -24.44 4.02
N GLY A 84 3.77 -23.71 4.17
CA GLY A 84 2.46 -24.22 3.81
C GLY A 84 2.28 -24.48 2.31
N LEU A 85 2.90 -23.67 1.44
CA LEU A 85 2.90 -23.92 0.00
C LEU A 85 3.72 -25.16 -0.35
N ALA A 86 4.88 -25.35 0.28
CA ALA A 86 5.72 -26.53 0.08
C ALA A 86 5.03 -27.82 0.56
N GLU A 87 4.35 -27.78 1.71
CA GLU A 87 3.55 -28.90 2.22
C GLU A 87 2.42 -29.27 1.26
N ARG A 88 1.65 -28.28 0.79
CA ARG A 88 0.59 -28.48 -0.20
C ARG A 88 1.08 -29.11 -1.49
N LEU A 89 2.25 -28.67 -1.98
CA LEU A 89 2.86 -29.24 -3.17
C LEU A 89 3.20 -30.72 -2.95
N SER A 90 3.78 -31.05 -1.79
CA SER A 90 4.09 -32.44 -1.42
C SER A 90 2.85 -33.34 -1.32
N ASP A 91 1.73 -32.79 -0.80
CA ASP A 91 0.44 -33.48 -0.77
C ASP A 91 -0.07 -33.79 -2.18
N ILE A 92 0.03 -32.79 -3.10
CA ILE A 92 -0.36 -32.95 -4.51
C ILE A 92 0.50 -34.01 -5.22
N GLU A 93 1.82 -34.01 -4.98
CA GLU A 93 2.72 -35.04 -5.52
C GLU A 93 2.32 -36.46 -5.05
N THR A 94 1.95 -36.55 -3.77
CA THR A 94 1.49 -37.84 -3.20
C THR A 94 0.14 -38.30 -3.82
N LEU A 95 -0.80 -37.38 -4.02
CA LEU A 95 -2.07 -37.67 -4.69
C LEU A 95 -1.88 -38.06 -6.15
N GLN A 96 -0.91 -37.47 -6.85
CA GLN A 96 -0.56 -37.86 -8.22
C GLN A 96 -0.02 -39.29 -8.29
N GLU A 97 0.87 -39.70 -7.36
CA GLU A 97 1.37 -41.06 -7.30
C GLU A 97 0.22 -42.07 -7.10
N LEU A 98 -0.77 -41.75 -6.26
CA LEU A 98 -1.97 -42.58 -6.07
C LEU A 98 -2.87 -42.62 -7.31
N ASP A 99 -3.06 -41.51 -8.02
CA ASP A 99 -3.85 -41.47 -9.26
C ASP A 99 -3.18 -42.31 -10.37
N GLU A 100 -1.85 -42.30 -10.45
CA GLU A 100 -1.11 -43.17 -11.39
C GLU A 100 -1.29 -44.68 -11.10
N GLU A 101 -1.47 -45.04 -9.83
CA GLU A 101 -1.68 -46.45 -9.44
C GLU A 101 -3.14 -46.87 -9.59
N GLU A 102 -4.11 -46.04 -9.22
CA GLU A 102 -5.52 -46.38 -9.13
C GLU A 102 -6.34 -45.93 -10.34
N GLY A 103 -5.96 -44.82 -10.99
CA GLY A 103 -6.64 -44.29 -12.16
C GLY A 103 -8.04 -43.78 -11.84
N ASP A 104 -8.23 -43.14 -10.68
CA ASP A 104 -9.52 -42.64 -10.18
C ASP A 104 -9.78 -41.20 -10.62
N GLU A 105 -10.84 -41.00 -11.44
CA GLU A 105 -11.25 -39.66 -11.92
C GLU A 105 -11.56 -38.66 -10.78
N SER A 106 -11.96 -39.18 -9.59
CA SER A 106 -12.22 -38.30 -8.44
C SER A 106 -10.93 -37.74 -7.82
N LEU A 107 -9.86 -38.57 -7.76
CA LEU A 107 -8.53 -38.10 -7.34
C LEU A 107 -7.97 -37.11 -8.31
N ARG A 108 -8.16 -37.32 -9.61
CA ARG A 108 -7.73 -36.37 -10.63
C ARG A 108 -8.37 -35.02 -10.47
N GLN A 109 -9.68 -34.94 -10.22
CA GLN A 109 -10.39 -33.69 -9.99
C GLN A 109 -9.87 -32.99 -8.72
N GLU A 110 -9.61 -33.73 -7.65
CA GLU A 110 -9.04 -33.20 -6.41
C GLU A 110 -7.65 -32.58 -6.65
N ILE A 111 -6.79 -33.24 -7.43
CA ILE A 111 -5.47 -32.72 -7.83
C ILE A 111 -5.61 -31.42 -8.64
N GLU A 112 -6.51 -31.39 -9.63
CA GLU A 112 -6.73 -30.20 -10.46
C GLU A 112 -7.21 -28.99 -9.63
N GLU A 113 -8.12 -29.21 -8.68
CA GLU A 113 -8.60 -28.16 -7.75
C GLU A 113 -7.49 -27.69 -6.80
N ALA A 114 -6.68 -28.63 -6.24
CA ALA A 114 -5.56 -28.31 -5.37
C ALA A 114 -4.45 -27.54 -6.10
N LEU A 115 -4.12 -27.93 -7.33
CA LEU A 115 -3.17 -27.21 -8.19
C LEU A 115 -3.64 -25.80 -8.50
N ALA A 116 -4.92 -25.61 -8.85
CA ALA A 116 -5.48 -24.30 -9.13
C ALA A 116 -5.45 -23.37 -7.89
N GLU A 117 -5.67 -23.94 -6.69
CA GLU A 117 -5.55 -23.19 -5.44
C GLU A 117 -4.09 -22.83 -5.13
N LEU A 118 -3.17 -23.78 -5.31
CA LEU A 118 -1.74 -23.58 -5.09
C LEU A 118 -1.18 -22.54 -6.05
N ASP A 119 -1.56 -22.57 -7.33
CA ASP A 119 -1.18 -21.60 -8.36
C ASP A 119 -1.64 -20.19 -7.98
N ARG A 120 -2.89 -20.02 -7.52
CA ARG A 120 -3.41 -18.71 -7.07
C ARG A 120 -2.62 -18.16 -5.88
N ARG A 121 -2.30 -19.01 -4.89
CA ARG A 121 -1.50 -18.58 -3.72
C ARG A 121 -0.08 -18.23 -4.10
N LEU A 122 0.53 -19.00 -4.97
CA LEU A 122 1.89 -18.76 -5.48
C LEU A 122 1.94 -17.47 -6.29
N SER A 123 0.97 -17.21 -7.15
CA SER A 123 0.85 -15.94 -7.89
C SER A 123 0.74 -14.73 -6.95
N THR A 124 -0.02 -14.86 -5.85
CA THR A 124 -0.08 -13.81 -4.83
C THR A 124 1.27 -13.56 -4.16
N LEU A 125 2.04 -14.64 -3.90
CA LEU A 125 3.37 -14.54 -3.30
C LEU A 125 4.40 -13.92 -4.28
N GLU A 126 4.34 -14.30 -5.55
CA GLU A 126 5.17 -13.71 -6.60
C GLU A 126 4.97 -12.21 -6.71
N LEU A 127 3.71 -11.75 -6.60
CA LEU A 127 3.40 -10.30 -6.55
C LEU A 127 4.06 -9.61 -5.36
N ARG A 128 4.08 -10.24 -4.18
CA ARG A 128 4.77 -9.69 -3.00
C ARG A 128 6.27 -9.50 -3.26
N SER A 129 6.89 -10.38 -4.03
CA SER A 129 8.31 -10.26 -4.38
C SER A 129 8.62 -9.09 -5.31
N LEU A 130 7.61 -8.50 -5.95
CA LEU A 130 7.75 -7.32 -6.81
C LEU A 130 7.80 -6.00 -6.02
N PHE A 131 7.37 -6.02 -4.76
CA PHE A 131 7.44 -4.87 -3.87
C PHE A 131 8.86 -4.67 -3.37
N ALA A 132 9.48 -3.55 -3.70
CA ALA A 132 10.86 -3.23 -3.37
C ALA A 132 11.01 -1.86 -2.69
N GLY A 133 9.92 -1.13 -2.50
CA GLY A 133 9.90 0.15 -1.81
C GLY A 133 9.85 -0.04 -0.29
N ASP A 134 10.48 0.87 0.45
CA ASP A 134 10.59 0.81 1.91
C ASP A 134 9.22 0.85 2.63
N TYR A 135 8.19 1.34 1.96
CA TYR A 135 6.83 1.49 2.51
C TYR A 135 5.81 0.53 1.87
N ASP A 136 6.21 -0.30 0.91
CA ASP A 136 5.29 -1.13 0.14
C ASP A 136 4.49 -2.13 1.02
N ASP A 137 5.03 -2.53 2.16
CA ASP A 137 4.39 -3.48 3.09
C ASP A 137 3.42 -2.82 4.08
N GLY A 138 3.31 -1.48 4.04
CA GLY A 138 2.49 -0.68 4.94
C GLY A 138 1.05 -0.46 4.50
N ASP A 139 0.32 0.23 5.38
CA ASP A 139 -1.02 0.75 5.13
C ASP A 139 -0.98 1.90 4.11
N ALA A 140 -2.11 2.21 3.48
CA ALA A 140 -2.23 3.24 2.47
C ALA A 140 -3.26 4.30 2.82
N VAL A 141 -2.92 5.57 2.60
CA VAL A 141 -3.91 6.65 2.47
C VAL A 141 -4.13 6.92 0.99
N ALA A 142 -5.38 6.87 0.57
CA ALA A 142 -5.76 7.12 -0.81
C ALA A 142 -6.75 8.28 -0.90
N GLU A 143 -6.59 9.11 -1.93
CA GLU A 143 -7.42 10.27 -2.18
C GLU A 143 -7.94 10.26 -3.61
N ILE A 144 -9.26 10.32 -3.77
CA ILE A 144 -9.94 10.40 -5.06
C ILE A 144 -10.39 11.85 -5.28
N HIS A 145 -10.09 12.40 -6.45
CA HIS A 145 -10.57 13.73 -6.86
C HIS A 145 -11.33 13.67 -8.18
N ALA A 146 -12.52 14.27 -8.20
CA ALA A 146 -13.25 14.46 -9.46
C ALA A 146 -12.48 15.45 -10.34
N GLY A 147 -12.23 15.06 -11.59
CA GLY A 147 -11.55 15.87 -12.60
C GLY A 147 -12.50 16.54 -13.58
N ALA A 148 -12.09 16.65 -14.84
CA ALA A 148 -12.90 17.23 -15.90
C ALA A 148 -14.12 16.36 -16.23
N GLY A 149 -15.33 16.96 -16.32
CA GLY A 149 -16.59 16.28 -16.67
C GLY A 149 -17.81 16.74 -15.87
N GLY A 150 -17.66 17.70 -14.96
CA GLY A 150 -18.78 18.25 -14.16
C GLY A 150 -19.44 17.18 -13.28
N THR A 151 -20.78 17.12 -13.26
CA THR A 151 -21.57 16.14 -12.47
C THR A 151 -21.21 14.69 -12.81
N ASP A 152 -20.93 14.38 -14.09
CA ASP A 152 -20.49 13.04 -14.50
C ASP A 152 -19.12 12.65 -13.91
N ALA A 153 -18.21 13.60 -13.70
CA ALA A 153 -16.91 13.33 -13.07
C ALA A 153 -17.06 13.15 -11.54
N GLN A 154 -17.99 13.84 -10.91
CA GLN A 154 -18.30 13.67 -9.48
C GLN A 154 -18.94 12.29 -9.24
N ASP A 155 -19.83 11.85 -10.09
CA ASP A 155 -20.41 10.51 -10.03
C ASP A 155 -19.35 9.43 -10.30
N TRP A 156 -18.42 9.68 -11.25
CA TRP A 156 -17.30 8.78 -11.50
C TRP A 156 -16.39 8.62 -10.26
N ALA A 157 -16.10 9.71 -9.55
CA ALA A 157 -15.33 9.65 -8.32
C ALA A 157 -16.00 8.77 -7.24
N GLU A 158 -17.34 8.86 -7.10
CA GLU A 158 -18.10 7.98 -6.19
C GLU A 158 -18.06 6.51 -6.65
N MET A 159 -18.18 6.26 -7.95
CA MET A 159 -18.05 4.91 -8.51
C MET A 159 -16.65 4.33 -8.24
N MET A 160 -15.59 5.13 -8.36
CA MET A 160 -14.22 4.72 -8.04
C MET A 160 -14.06 4.39 -6.56
N LEU A 161 -14.59 5.21 -5.65
CA LEU A 161 -14.55 4.91 -4.21
C LEU A 161 -15.21 3.55 -3.92
N ARG A 162 -16.39 3.31 -4.50
CA ARG A 162 -17.07 2.02 -4.36
C ARG A 162 -16.24 0.85 -4.93
N MET A 163 -15.62 1.05 -6.08
CA MET A 163 -14.76 0.04 -6.73
C MET A 163 -13.58 -0.34 -5.82
N TYR A 164 -12.87 0.64 -5.25
CA TYR A 164 -11.76 0.38 -4.35
C TYR A 164 -12.20 -0.17 -3.00
N THR A 165 -13.35 0.24 -2.47
CA THR A 165 -13.94 -0.35 -1.26
C THR A 165 -14.19 -1.84 -1.47
N ARG A 166 -14.83 -2.23 -2.54
CA ARG A 166 -15.10 -3.64 -2.86
C ARG A 166 -13.84 -4.45 -3.11
N TRP A 167 -12.85 -3.82 -3.74
CA TRP A 167 -11.55 -4.45 -3.91
C TRP A 167 -10.88 -4.71 -2.55
N ALA A 168 -10.87 -3.74 -1.64
CA ALA A 168 -10.30 -3.89 -0.30
C ALA A 168 -11.01 -5.01 0.48
N GLU A 169 -12.36 -5.03 0.47
CA GLU A 169 -13.15 -6.08 1.10
C GLU A 169 -12.83 -7.49 0.56
N ARG A 170 -12.69 -7.65 -0.76
CA ARG A 170 -12.33 -8.93 -1.40
C ARG A 170 -10.94 -9.41 -0.98
N ARG A 171 -10.02 -8.49 -0.75
CA ARG A 171 -8.64 -8.80 -0.32
C ARG A 171 -8.49 -8.96 1.19
N GLY A 172 -9.56 -8.70 1.96
CA GLY A 172 -9.54 -8.76 3.41
C GLY A 172 -8.82 -7.59 4.06
N PHE A 173 -8.70 -6.46 3.35
CA PHE A 173 -8.22 -5.22 3.90
C PHE A 173 -9.32 -4.49 4.65
N ASP A 174 -8.97 -3.85 5.76
CA ASP A 174 -9.84 -2.89 6.42
C ASP A 174 -9.81 -1.56 5.67
N ILE A 175 -10.98 -0.99 5.41
CA ILE A 175 -11.10 0.32 4.75
C ILE A 175 -11.92 1.28 5.60
N GLU A 176 -11.37 2.46 5.83
CA GLU A 176 -11.98 3.54 6.60
C GLU A 176 -12.05 4.80 5.73
N VAL A 177 -13.27 5.32 5.49
CA VAL A 177 -13.42 6.59 4.78
C VAL A 177 -13.33 7.72 5.81
N GLU A 178 -12.25 8.51 5.73
CA GLU A 178 -11.95 9.60 6.65
C GLU A 178 -12.72 10.86 6.31
N GLU A 179 -12.76 11.21 5.01
CA GLU A 179 -13.44 12.39 4.53
C GLU A 179 -14.07 12.13 3.16
N ALA A 180 -15.28 12.64 2.96
CA ALA A 180 -15.93 12.63 1.67
C ALA A 180 -16.65 13.96 1.45
N THR A 181 -16.23 14.70 0.44
CA THR A 181 -16.85 15.99 0.04
C THR A 181 -17.89 15.73 -1.03
N PRO A 182 -19.20 15.94 -0.74
CA PRO A 182 -20.26 15.71 -1.71
C PRO A 182 -20.14 16.60 -2.94
N GLY A 183 -20.55 16.07 -4.09
CA GLY A 183 -20.75 16.82 -5.31
C GLY A 183 -21.91 17.80 -5.21
N GLN A 184 -22.02 18.70 -6.18
CA GLN A 184 -23.07 19.73 -6.18
C GLN A 184 -24.47 19.15 -6.46
N GLU A 185 -24.57 18.19 -7.36
CA GLU A 185 -25.83 17.56 -7.78
C GLU A 185 -25.84 16.05 -7.52
N ALA A 186 -24.69 15.39 -7.69
CA ALA A 186 -24.49 13.95 -7.47
C ALA A 186 -23.01 13.65 -7.23
N GLY A 187 -22.73 12.47 -6.70
CA GLY A 187 -21.38 11.97 -6.52
C GLY A 187 -20.53 12.70 -5.50
N LEU A 188 -19.22 12.65 -5.67
CA LEU A 188 -18.22 13.22 -4.77
C LEU A 188 -17.26 14.17 -5.51
N LEU A 189 -16.92 15.30 -4.89
CA LEU A 189 -15.82 16.16 -5.33
C LEU A 189 -14.48 15.52 -5.00
N SER A 190 -14.36 14.99 -3.78
CA SER A 190 -13.18 14.25 -3.31
C SER A 190 -13.57 13.25 -2.22
N ALA A 191 -12.74 12.23 -2.05
CA ALA A 191 -12.84 11.31 -0.93
C ALA A 191 -11.46 10.87 -0.50
N THR A 192 -11.19 10.92 0.81
CA THR A 192 -9.98 10.40 1.45
C THR A 192 -10.33 9.17 2.25
N PHE A 193 -9.58 8.09 2.07
CA PHE A 193 -9.80 6.84 2.77
C PHE A 193 -8.49 6.15 3.11
N LEU A 194 -8.49 5.47 4.25
CA LEU A 194 -7.39 4.67 4.76
C LEU A 194 -7.66 3.20 4.44
N VAL A 195 -6.66 2.50 3.91
CA VAL A 195 -6.70 1.04 3.68
C VAL A 195 -5.62 0.40 4.53
N LYS A 196 -6.07 -0.39 5.52
CA LYS A 196 -5.21 -1.07 6.48
C LYS A 196 -4.99 -2.52 6.07
N GLY A 197 -3.75 -2.92 6.06
CA GLY A 197 -3.35 -4.30 5.79
C GLY A 197 -2.00 -4.38 5.12
N ARG A 198 -1.37 -5.51 5.28
CA ARG A 198 -0.03 -5.74 4.75
C ARG A 198 -0.01 -5.64 3.23
N TYR A 199 0.88 -4.82 2.68
CA TYR A 199 1.02 -4.48 1.25
C TYR A 199 -0.13 -3.63 0.67
N ALA A 200 -0.97 -3.02 1.49
CA ALA A 200 -2.04 -2.16 1.00
C ALA A 200 -1.49 -0.99 0.17
N PHE A 201 -0.41 -0.34 0.66
CA PHE A 201 0.24 0.75 -0.07
C PHE A 201 0.85 0.27 -1.39
N GLY A 202 1.68 -0.79 -1.39
CA GLY A 202 2.32 -1.28 -2.61
C GLY A 202 1.31 -1.69 -3.69
N MET A 203 0.17 -2.27 -3.29
CA MET A 203 -0.91 -2.64 -4.20
C MET A 203 -1.66 -1.44 -4.75
N LEU A 204 -2.00 -0.44 -3.92
CA LEU A 204 -2.73 0.75 -4.34
C LEU A 204 -1.85 1.73 -5.11
N ALA A 205 -0.56 1.80 -4.82
CA ALA A 205 0.38 2.65 -5.56
C ALA A 205 0.42 2.33 -7.07
N ALA A 206 0.18 1.06 -7.44
CA ALA A 206 0.03 0.66 -8.83
C ALA A 206 -1.21 1.24 -9.53
N GLU A 207 -2.22 1.69 -8.77
CA GLU A 207 -3.47 2.28 -9.27
C GLU A 207 -3.42 3.82 -9.33
N ARG A 208 -2.33 4.44 -8.87
CA ARG A 208 -2.20 5.89 -8.81
C ARG A 208 -2.19 6.53 -10.19
N GLY A 209 -3.04 7.54 -10.39
CA GLY A 209 -3.12 8.30 -11.63
C GLY A 209 -4.54 8.65 -12.05
N VAL A 210 -4.71 9.04 -13.31
CA VAL A 210 -5.99 9.51 -13.86
C VAL A 210 -6.75 8.37 -14.50
N HIS A 211 -8.02 8.20 -14.11
CA HIS A 211 -8.96 7.21 -14.62
C HIS A 211 -10.02 7.88 -15.48
N ARG A 212 -10.19 7.38 -16.69
CA ARG A 212 -11.13 7.91 -17.68
C ARG A 212 -12.36 7.03 -17.81
N LEU A 213 -13.54 7.60 -17.61
CA LEU A 213 -14.82 6.95 -17.88
C LEU A 213 -15.45 7.48 -19.17
N VAL A 214 -15.96 6.59 -20.02
CA VAL A 214 -16.76 6.90 -21.21
C VAL A 214 -18.07 6.14 -21.13
N ARG A 215 -19.18 6.87 -20.94
CA ARG A 215 -20.51 6.28 -20.85
C ARG A 215 -21.60 7.19 -21.42
N ILE A 216 -22.81 6.68 -21.56
CA ILE A 216 -24.00 7.51 -21.74
C ILE A 216 -24.30 8.18 -20.39
N SER A 217 -24.32 9.52 -20.37
CA SER A 217 -24.55 10.27 -19.14
C SER A 217 -25.97 10.08 -18.62
N PRO A 218 -26.17 9.70 -17.35
CA PRO A 218 -27.48 9.67 -16.72
C PRO A 218 -28.00 11.08 -16.39
N PHE A 219 -27.13 12.10 -16.40
CA PHE A 219 -27.44 13.49 -16.06
C PHE A 219 -27.74 14.34 -17.30
N ASP A 220 -27.42 13.84 -18.49
CA ASP A 220 -27.72 14.55 -19.75
C ASP A 220 -29.11 14.15 -20.28
N ALA A 221 -30.02 15.11 -20.33
CA ALA A 221 -31.38 14.91 -20.85
C ALA A 221 -31.42 14.39 -22.31
N GLN A 222 -30.35 14.54 -23.08
CA GLN A 222 -30.21 14.04 -24.44
C GLN A 222 -29.52 12.66 -24.52
N HIS A 223 -29.17 12.06 -23.36
CA HIS A 223 -28.48 10.78 -23.27
C HIS A 223 -27.24 10.66 -24.17
N ARG A 224 -26.47 11.75 -24.25
CA ARG A 224 -25.23 11.76 -25.03
C ARG A 224 -24.13 11.02 -24.31
N ARG A 225 -23.19 10.49 -25.07
CA ARG A 225 -21.96 9.92 -24.56
C ARG A 225 -21.06 11.02 -24.03
N GLN A 226 -20.68 10.91 -22.75
CA GLN A 226 -19.78 11.84 -22.07
C GLN A 226 -18.49 11.14 -21.67
N THR A 227 -17.44 11.92 -21.51
CA THR A 227 -16.16 11.47 -21.00
C THR A 227 -15.87 12.23 -19.71
N SER A 228 -15.55 11.51 -18.66
CA SER A 228 -15.27 12.03 -17.32
C SER A 228 -13.93 11.52 -16.84
N PHE A 229 -13.26 12.33 -16.02
CA PHE A 229 -11.98 11.99 -15.44
C PHE A 229 -12.05 12.13 -13.92
N ALA A 230 -11.37 11.22 -13.23
CA ALA A 230 -11.08 11.33 -11.81
C ALA A 230 -9.67 10.80 -11.56
N SER A 231 -8.98 11.32 -10.56
CA SER A 231 -7.67 10.83 -10.16
C SER A 231 -7.73 10.05 -8.86
N LEU A 232 -6.81 9.12 -8.72
CA LEU A 232 -6.45 8.48 -7.47
C LEU A 232 -5.02 8.86 -7.13
N ASP A 233 -4.83 9.48 -5.97
CA ASP A 233 -3.54 9.68 -5.34
C ASP A 233 -3.39 8.69 -4.19
N VAL A 234 -2.17 8.17 -3.98
CA VAL A 234 -1.89 7.17 -2.94
C VAL A 234 -0.57 7.51 -2.28
N VAL A 235 -0.58 7.56 -0.96
CA VAL A 235 0.62 7.74 -0.13
C VAL A 235 0.65 6.67 0.96
N PRO A 236 1.83 6.28 1.49
CA PRO A 236 1.88 5.37 2.62
C PRO A 236 1.28 6.04 3.86
N PHE A 237 0.58 5.26 4.68
CA PHE A 237 0.17 5.71 5.99
C PHE A 237 1.39 5.64 6.92
N LEU A 238 1.91 6.81 7.27
CA LEU A 238 2.97 6.93 8.25
C LEU A 238 2.32 7.33 9.59
N GLU A 239 2.53 6.53 10.63
CA GLU A 239 2.03 6.88 11.96
C GLU A 239 2.48 8.29 12.33
N ASP A 240 1.56 9.10 12.81
CA ASP A 240 1.81 10.51 13.13
C ASP A 240 2.84 10.59 14.28
N VAL A 241 4.03 11.07 13.97
CA VAL A 241 5.11 11.27 14.94
C VAL A 241 4.81 12.49 15.85
N SER A 242 3.55 12.87 15.98
CA SER A 242 3.09 14.03 16.77
C SER A 242 3.05 13.79 18.28
N GLY A 243 3.61 12.68 18.76
CA GLY A 243 3.91 12.49 20.19
C GLY A 243 4.78 13.64 20.74
N GLU A 244 4.66 13.96 22.01
CA GLU A 244 5.59 14.89 22.67
C GLU A 244 7.01 14.40 22.41
N VAL A 245 7.80 15.21 21.69
CA VAL A 245 9.20 14.88 21.39
C VAL A 245 9.91 14.73 22.73
N GLU A 246 10.19 13.48 23.12
CA GLU A 246 11.01 13.22 24.29
C GLU A 246 12.44 13.70 23.99
N ILE A 247 12.87 14.71 24.74
CA ILE A 247 14.21 15.28 24.60
C ILE A 247 15.11 14.65 25.67
N ASP A 248 15.99 13.74 25.26
CA ASP A 248 16.99 13.17 26.21
C ASP A 248 17.95 14.27 26.67
N GLU A 249 18.15 14.39 27.96
CA GLU A 249 19.10 15.36 28.54
C GLU A 249 20.55 15.12 28.06
N LYS A 250 20.90 13.90 27.62
CA LYS A 250 22.23 13.58 27.05
C LYS A 250 22.48 14.29 25.72
N ASP A 251 21.40 14.56 24.95
CA ASP A 251 21.46 15.20 23.66
C ASP A 251 21.43 16.73 23.76
N LEU A 252 21.41 17.25 25.00
CA LEU A 252 21.35 18.67 25.25
C LEU A 252 22.69 19.21 25.77
N ARG A 253 23.18 20.25 25.12
CA ARG A 253 24.18 21.13 25.72
C ARG A 253 23.49 22.36 26.27
N VAL A 254 23.68 22.59 27.59
CA VAL A 254 23.10 23.71 28.32
C VAL A 254 24.21 24.71 28.65
N ASP A 255 24.16 25.89 28.06
CA ASP A 255 25.07 27.00 28.34
C ASP A 255 24.31 28.10 29.08
N THR A 256 24.88 28.59 30.19
CA THR A 256 24.32 29.74 30.94
C THR A 256 25.20 30.96 30.76
N TYR A 257 24.56 32.11 30.60
CA TYR A 257 25.30 33.37 30.42
C TYR A 257 24.53 34.57 31.01
N ARG A 258 25.20 35.71 31.08
CA ARG A 258 24.59 36.93 31.61
C ARG A 258 23.65 37.51 30.59
N SER A 259 22.39 37.77 31.03
CA SER A 259 21.41 38.46 30.15
C SER A 259 21.89 39.87 29.83
N SER A 260 21.86 40.23 28.55
CA SER A 260 22.15 41.61 28.10
C SER A 260 20.84 42.32 27.78
N GLY A 261 20.51 43.40 28.50
CA GLY A 261 19.27 44.16 28.22
C GLY A 261 19.17 45.42 29.12
N ALA A 262 18.29 46.36 28.77
CA ALA A 262 17.97 47.54 29.54
C ALA A 262 17.22 47.16 30.84
N GLY A 263 17.93 46.84 31.89
CA GLY A 263 17.39 46.45 33.21
C GLY A 263 18.35 46.82 34.32
N GLY A 264 17.83 47.11 35.52
CA GLY A 264 18.62 47.60 36.68
C GLY A 264 19.73 46.67 37.16
N GLN A 265 20.49 47.08 38.18
CA GLN A 265 21.73 46.48 38.73
C GLN A 265 21.66 44.93 38.99
N HIS A 266 20.45 44.33 39.07
CA HIS A 266 20.28 42.92 39.35
C HIS A 266 20.40 42.04 38.09
N VAL A 267 20.06 42.54 36.91
CA VAL A 267 20.10 41.83 35.60
C VAL A 267 21.55 41.60 35.15
N ASN A 268 22.48 42.47 35.57
CA ASN A 268 23.88 42.41 35.14
C ASN A 268 24.80 41.56 36.09
N LYS A 269 24.28 40.97 37.17
CA LYS A 269 25.06 40.23 38.15
C LYS A 269 24.82 38.73 38.21
N THR A 270 23.72 38.23 37.62
CA THR A 270 23.38 36.80 37.69
C THR A 270 23.32 36.20 36.28
N ASP A 271 23.93 35.01 36.11
CA ASP A 271 23.88 34.25 34.86
C ASP A 271 22.50 33.54 34.72
N SER A 272 21.46 34.37 34.46
CA SER A 272 20.07 33.88 34.37
C SER A 272 19.64 33.48 32.94
N ALA A 273 20.37 33.89 31.90
CA ALA A 273 20.10 33.49 30.54
C ALA A 273 20.55 32.06 30.26
N VAL A 274 19.71 31.29 29.55
CA VAL A 274 19.97 29.90 29.20
C VAL A 274 19.97 29.75 27.69
N ARG A 275 20.97 29.03 27.16
CA ARG A 275 21.03 28.58 25.78
C ARG A 275 21.03 27.04 25.80
N LEU A 276 20.05 26.47 25.11
CA LEU A 276 19.98 25.03 24.86
C LEU A 276 20.42 24.75 23.42
N THR A 277 21.30 23.80 23.24
CA THR A 277 21.68 23.29 21.92
C THR A 277 21.37 21.81 21.88
N HIS A 278 20.46 21.40 20.98
CA HIS A 278 20.20 20.01 20.74
C HIS A 278 21.28 19.45 19.80
N LEU A 279 22.10 18.54 20.29
CA LEU A 279 23.30 18.08 19.60
C LEU A 279 23.04 17.35 18.30
N PRO A 280 22.01 16.43 18.21
CA PRO A 280 21.74 15.71 16.97
C PRO A 280 21.24 16.61 15.83
N THR A 281 20.40 17.62 16.13
CA THR A 281 19.80 18.47 15.11
C THR A 281 20.50 19.82 14.93
N GLY A 282 21.36 20.20 15.86
CA GLY A 282 22.02 21.50 15.89
C GLY A 282 21.09 22.69 16.20
N ILE A 283 19.84 22.43 16.60
CA ILE A 283 18.87 23.51 16.93
C ILE A 283 19.32 24.20 18.23
N VAL A 284 19.36 25.53 18.16
CA VAL A 284 19.74 26.38 19.32
C VAL A 284 18.52 27.20 19.73
N VAL A 285 18.25 27.20 21.06
CA VAL A 285 17.21 28.00 21.68
C VAL A 285 17.83 28.80 22.82
N THR A 286 17.53 30.10 22.88
CA THR A 286 17.96 30.99 23.96
C THR A 286 16.75 31.58 24.65
N CYS A 287 16.78 31.61 25.99
CA CYS A 287 15.76 32.23 26.82
C CYS A 287 16.41 33.10 27.92
N GLN A 288 16.00 34.36 28.01
CA GLN A 288 16.53 35.33 29.00
C GLN A 288 15.44 36.23 29.62
N ASN A 289 14.15 35.90 29.35
CA ASN A 289 13.03 36.80 29.70
C ASN A 289 12.61 36.69 31.18
N GLN A 290 13.06 35.64 31.90
CA GLN A 290 12.72 35.47 33.29
C GLN A 290 13.93 35.75 34.21
N ARG A 291 13.65 36.15 35.46
CA ARG A 291 14.70 36.40 36.46
C ARG A 291 15.36 35.12 37.01
N SER A 292 14.67 33.99 36.86
CA SER A 292 15.14 32.67 37.33
C SER A 292 15.71 31.87 36.19
N GLN A 293 16.93 31.35 36.35
CA GLN A 293 17.61 30.43 35.44
C GLN A 293 16.76 29.18 35.20
N THR A 294 16.14 28.61 36.24
CA THR A 294 15.29 27.41 36.13
C THR A 294 14.05 27.67 35.26
N GLN A 295 13.42 28.85 35.40
CA GLN A 295 12.29 29.23 34.58
C GLN A 295 12.70 29.44 33.11
N ASN A 296 13.87 30.04 32.86
CA ASN A 296 14.42 30.20 31.53
C ASN A 296 14.76 28.85 30.90
N LYS A 297 15.35 27.87 31.68
CA LYS A 297 15.59 26.50 31.20
C LYS A 297 14.28 25.82 30.82
N ALA A 298 13.26 25.86 31.67
CA ALA A 298 11.95 25.27 31.39
C ALA A 298 11.30 25.85 30.15
N LYS A 299 11.34 27.19 30.00
CA LYS A 299 10.79 27.87 28.81
C LYS A 299 11.59 27.55 27.55
N ALA A 300 12.92 27.47 27.65
CA ALA A 300 13.77 27.08 26.53
C ALA A 300 13.50 25.63 26.09
N MET A 301 13.24 24.71 27.02
CA MET A 301 12.84 23.32 26.74
C MET A 301 11.51 23.27 25.97
N GLN A 302 10.48 24.01 26.40
CA GLN A 302 9.22 24.09 25.68
C GLN A 302 9.38 24.58 24.25
N VAL A 303 10.20 25.63 24.04
CA VAL A 303 10.46 26.18 22.70
C VAL A 303 11.28 25.20 21.85
N LEU A 304 12.23 24.48 22.46
CA LEU A 304 13.01 23.46 21.78
C LEU A 304 12.12 22.31 21.32
N GLY A 305 11.24 21.80 22.20
CA GLY A 305 10.26 20.74 21.87
C GLY A 305 9.37 21.16 20.69
N ALA A 306 8.84 22.38 20.72
CA ALA A 306 8.02 22.89 19.60
C ALA A 306 8.80 22.96 18.27
N LYS A 307 10.07 23.40 18.30
CA LYS A 307 10.91 23.44 17.09
C LYS A 307 11.30 22.06 16.57
N LEU A 308 11.54 21.09 17.46
CA LEU A 308 11.82 19.71 17.05
C LEU A 308 10.56 19.08 16.42
N ALA A 309 9.39 19.27 17.02
CA ALA A 309 8.12 18.79 16.47
C ALA A 309 7.82 19.42 15.10
N GLU A 310 8.05 20.72 14.92
CA GLU A 310 7.89 21.41 13.63
C GLU A 310 8.87 20.85 12.58
N ARG A 311 10.11 20.57 12.94
CA ARG A 311 11.10 19.97 12.05
C ARG A 311 10.70 18.55 11.64
N GLN A 312 10.27 17.71 12.59
CA GLN A 312 9.78 16.36 12.29
C GLN A 312 8.59 16.40 11.32
N ARG A 313 7.64 17.29 11.55
CA ARG A 313 6.50 17.49 10.62
C ARG A 313 6.96 17.90 9.23
N ALA A 314 7.94 18.81 9.13
CA ALA A 314 8.48 19.24 7.85
C ALA A 314 9.23 18.13 7.12
N GLU A 315 10.02 17.32 7.83
CA GLU A 315 10.71 16.15 7.28
C GLU A 315 9.71 15.08 6.84
N HIS A 316 8.68 14.80 7.65
CA HIS A 316 7.59 13.91 7.31
C HIS A 316 6.83 14.39 6.05
N GLN A 317 6.47 15.68 6.00
CA GLN A 317 5.79 16.24 4.82
C GLN A 317 6.66 16.17 3.57
N ALA A 318 7.96 16.43 3.68
CA ALA A 318 8.89 16.31 2.55
C ALA A 318 8.97 14.87 2.03
N THR A 319 8.96 13.87 2.94
CA THR A 319 8.91 12.46 2.57
C THR A 319 7.60 12.11 1.85
N LEU A 320 6.46 12.58 2.36
CA LEU A 320 5.16 12.39 1.70
C LEU A 320 5.11 13.05 0.32
N ASP A 321 5.64 14.27 0.19
CA ASP A 321 5.69 14.99 -1.09
C ASP A 321 6.59 14.28 -2.10
N GLU A 322 7.73 13.72 -1.67
CA GLU A 322 8.62 12.90 -2.51
C GLU A 322 7.93 11.61 -2.96
N LEU A 323 7.24 10.91 -2.06
CA LEU A 323 6.50 9.69 -2.35
C LEU A 323 5.24 9.94 -3.19
N SER A 324 4.60 11.10 -3.04
CA SER A 324 3.46 11.49 -3.87
C SER A 324 3.86 11.73 -5.34
N GLY A 325 5.12 12.09 -5.60
CA GLY A 325 5.59 12.47 -6.94
C GLY A 325 4.86 13.70 -7.51
N ASP A 326 5.14 14.03 -8.77
CA ASP A 326 4.46 15.13 -9.44
C ASP A 326 2.96 14.84 -9.61
N ARG A 327 2.11 15.70 -9.03
CA ARG A 327 0.66 15.66 -9.26
C ARG A 327 0.39 15.97 -10.73
N THR A 328 -0.05 14.96 -11.47
CA THR A 328 -0.43 15.14 -12.88
C THR A 328 -1.81 15.78 -12.97
N ASP A 329 -1.95 16.78 -13.84
CA ASP A 329 -3.24 17.42 -14.11
C ASP A 329 -4.31 16.38 -14.49
N ASN A 330 -5.50 16.45 -13.86
CA ASN A 330 -6.66 15.61 -14.13
C ASN A 330 -7.28 15.91 -15.51
N ALA A 331 -6.47 15.84 -16.59
CA ALA A 331 -6.81 16.26 -17.93
C ALA A 331 -6.45 15.21 -18.99
N TRP A 332 -6.88 15.48 -20.20
CA TRP A 332 -6.56 14.66 -21.38
C TRP A 332 -5.06 14.47 -21.55
N GLY A 333 -4.63 13.21 -21.64
CA GLY A 333 -3.23 12.83 -21.90
C GLY A 333 -2.52 12.10 -20.75
N ASN A 334 -2.97 12.26 -19.52
CA ASN A 334 -2.32 11.68 -18.33
C ASN A 334 -3.06 10.45 -17.76
N GLN A 335 -3.99 9.87 -18.54
CA GLN A 335 -4.79 8.74 -18.09
C GLN A 335 -3.98 7.46 -18.04
N ILE A 336 -4.11 6.72 -16.92
CA ILE A 336 -3.52 5.39 -16.75
C ILE A 336 -4.46 4.29 -17.26
N ARG A 337 -5.78 4.45 -17.04
CA ARG A 337 -6.78 3.45 -17.41
C ARG A 337 -8.05 4.08 -17.97
N SER A 338 -8.62 3.44 -18.97
CA SER A 338 -9.86 3.88 -19.62
C SER A 338 -10.96 2.83 -19.45
N TYR A 339 -12.11 3.28 -18.97
CA TYR A 339 -13.33 2.49 -18.75
C TYR A 339 -14.38 2.94 -19.75
N VAL A 340 -14.71 2.08 -20.71
CA VAL A 340 -15.70 2.35 -21.76
C VAL A 340 -16.93 1.48 -21.53
N LEU A 341 -18.08 2.10 -21.25
CA LEU A 341 -19.35 1.41 -21.04
C LEU A 341 -20.26 1.51 -22.29
N ALA A 342 -20.00 2.46 -23.17
CA ALA A 342 -20.73 2.65 -24.42
C ALA A 342 -19.83 3.29 -25.49
N PRO A 343 -19.94 2.86 -26.78
CA PRO A 343 -20.90 1.94 -27.39
C PRO A 343 -20.53 0.45 -27.27
N TYR A 344 -19.36 0.12 -26.73
CA TYR A 344 -18.89 -1.22 -26.41
C TYR A 344 -18.37 -1.22 -24.96
N GLN A 345 -18.18 -2.41 -24.42
CA GLN A 345 -17.65 -2.56 -23.06
C GLN A 345 -16.17 -2.95 -23.13
N LEU A 346 -15.32 -2.13 -22.48
CA LEU A 346 -13.88 -2.36 -22.42
C LEU A 346 -13.27 -1.57 -21.27
N VAL A 347 -12.47 -2.23 -20.45
CA VAL A 347 -11.50 -1.57 -19.57
C VAL A 347 -10.12 -1.87 -20.12
N LYS A 348 -9.29 -0.81 -20.25
CA LYS A 348 -7.91 -0.95 -20.75
C LYS A 348 -6.96 -0.09 -19.93
N ASP A 349 -5.92 -0.71 -19.40
CA ASP A 349 -4.76 0.00 -18.83
C ASP A 349 -3.80 0.39 -19.96
N LEU A 350 -3.45 1.65 -20.02
CA LEU A 350 -2.61 2.20 -21.09
C LEU A 350 -1.11 2.02 -20.82
N ARG A 351 -0.73 1.64 -19.61
CA ARG A 351 0.66 1.40 -19.19
C ARG A 351 1.10 -0.03 -19.53
N SER A 352 0.30 -1.01 -19.09
CA SER A 352 0.56 -2.45 -19.29
C SER A 352 -0.05 -2.99 -20.58
N ASN A 353 -1.02 -2.29 -21.18
CA ASN A 353 -1.91 -2.73 -22.28
C ASN A 353 -2.86 -3.87 -21.90
N GLU A 354 -2.99 -4.20 -20.60
CA GLU A 354 -3.98 -5.17 -20.13
C GLU A 354 -5.40 -4.68 -20.41
N GLU A 355 -6.27 -5.55 -20.89
CA GLU A 355 -7.65 -5.17 -21.23
C GLU A 355 -8.66 -6.29 -20.99
N THR A 356 -9.87 -5.92 -20.54
CA THR A 356 -10.98 -6.85 -20.35
C THR A 356 -12.31 -6.25 -20.83
N GLY A 357 -13.17 -7.09 -21.38
CA GLY A 357 -14.56 -6.72 -21.71
C GLY A 357 -15.52 -6.80 -20.52
N ASN A 358 -15.11 -7.36 -19.38
CA ASN A 358 -15.94 -7.52 -18.19
C ASN A 358 -15.88 -6.27 -17.30
N VAL A 359 -16.44 -5.17 -17.80
CA VAL A 359 -16.42 -3.88 -17.11
C VAL A 359 -17.13 -3.94 -15.76
N GLU A 360 -18.19 -4.75 -15.65
CA GLU A 360 -18.96 -4.88 -14.41
C GLU A 360 -18.14 -5.51 -13.29
N ALA A 361 -17.39 -6.57 -13.57
CA ALA A 361 -16.49 -7.19 -12.60
C ALA A 361 -15.43 -6.19 -12.12
N VAL A 362 -14.83 -5.41 -13.02
CA VAL A 362 -13.82 -4.39 -12.67
C VAL A 362 -14.42 -3.32 -11.75
N LEU A 363 -15.62 -2.80 -12.09
CA LEU A 363 -16.33 -1.82 -11.25
C LEU A 363 -16.79 -2.42 -9.91
N ASP A 364 -16.89 -3.74 -9.83
CA ASP A 364 -17.16 -4.50 -8.61
C ASP A 364 -15.88 -4.90 -7.83
N GLY A 365 -14.73 -4.33 -8.20
CA GLY A 365 -13.47 -4.47 -7.47
C GLY A 365 -12.54 -5.58 -7.97
N ASP A 366 -12.78 -6.17 -9.15
CA ASP A 366 -11.88 -7.13 -9.78
C ASP A 366 -10.78 -6.37 -10.55
N LEU A 367 -9.72 -6.00 -9.82
CA LEU A 367 -8.62 -5.17 -10.33
C LEU A 367 -7.30 -5.94 -10.43
N ASP A 368 -7.28 -7.22 -10.09
CA ASP A 368 -6.05 -7.97 -9.86
C ASP A 368 -5.19 -8.10 -11.11
N GLU A 369 -5.77 -8.45 -12.25
CA GLU A 369 -5.05 -8.59 -13.54
C GLU A 369 -4.33 -7.28 -13.93
N PHE A 370 -5.00 -6.14 -13.80
CA PHE A 370 -4.41 -4.83 -14.13
C PHE A 370 -3.24 -4.46 -13.23
N ARG A 371 -3.37 -4.73 -11.93
CA ARG A 371 -2.30 -4.44 -10.96
C ARG A 371 -1.11 -5.35 -11.13
N GLU A 372 -1.35 -6.64 -11.32
CA GLU A 372 -0.30 -7.60 -11.61
C GLU A 372 0.50 -7.22 -12.84
N ALA A 373 -0.19 -6.89 -13.93
CA ALA A 373 0.45 -6.46 -15.16
C ALA A 373 1.30 -5.18 -14.95
N GLU A 374 0.79 -4.22 -14.17
CA GLU A 374 1.51 -2.98 -13.89
C GLU A 374 2.72 -3.22 -12.96
N LEU A 375 2.58 -4.01 -11.91
CA LEU A 375 3.67 -4.34 -11.00
C LEU A 375 4.80 -5.10 -11.72
N ARG A 376 4.46 -6.06 -12.57
CA ARG A 376 5.44 -6.76 -13.43
C ARG A 376 6.15 -5.79 -14.35
N ARG A 377 5.42 -4.89 -15.02
CA ARG A 377 6.01 -3.84 -15.88
C ARG A 377 6.98 -2.95 -15.10
N GLN A 378 6.63 -2.53 -13.88
CA GLN A 378 7.50 -1.72 -13.04
C GLN A 378 8.76 -2.48 -12.61
N ALA A 379 8.64 -3.76 -12.28
CA ALA A 379 9.78 -4.61 -11.93
C ALA A 379 10.74 -4.79 -13.12
N ASP A 380 10.23 -4.98 -14.34
CA ASP A 380 11.03 -5.10 -15.55
C ASP A 380 11.77 -3.80 -15.89
N LEU A 381 11.11 -2.64 -15.69
CA LEU A 381 11.77 -1.34 -15.86
C LEU A 381 12.92 -1.15 -14.86
N ARG A 382 12.74 -1.52 -13.59
CA ARG A 382 13.82 -1.46 -12.59
C ARG A 382 15.02 -2.33 -13.00
N ARG A 383 14.78 -3.58 -13.41
CA ARG A 383 15.82 -4.51 -13.89
C ARG A 383 16.57 -4.03 -15.13
N SER A 384 15.94 -3.20 -15.95
CA SER A 384 16.56 -2.66 -17.16
C SER A 384 17.42 -1.41 -16.91
N THR A 385 17.30 -0.82 -15.71
CA THR A 385 17.99 0.43 -15.32
C THR A 385 19.22 0.15 -14.44
N ASP A 386 19.29 -1.04 -13.84
CA ASP A 386 20.44 -1.58 -13.09
C ASP A 386 21.39 -2.34 -14.05
#